data_0310215509b60dc4ca5b30af62046022
#
_entry.id   0310215509b60dc4ca5b30af62046022
#
_cell.length_a   1.000
_cell.length_b   1.000
_cell.length_c   1.000
_cell.angle_alpha   90.00
_cell.angle_beta   90.00
_cell.angle_gamma   90.00
#
_symmetry.space_group_name_H-M   'P 1'
#
loop_
_entity.id
_entity.type
_entity.pdbx_description
1 polymer ?
#
loop_
_entity_poly.entity_id
_entity_poly.type
_entity_poly.pdbx_seq_one_letter_code
_entity_poly.pdbx_strand_id
1 'polypeptide(L)'
;MRTLQPMSESLPIRKIIHVDMDAFYASVEQLDNPDLRGKAIAVGGGGDRGVVSAASYEARKYGVRSAMSGVLARKLCPDLIFVKTNFERYHEISKQIRSVFFEFTDLVEPLSLDEAYLDVTANKVGMPSATVIATWIRQRIKEKTGLNASAGISINKFIAKVASDINKPNGQKTIPPEEVIDFLEALDIRKFYGIGKKTAEKMYLHGIFTGLDLKQKSKAYLTEHFGKSGAYYYDIVRGIQHSEVKPNRIRKSLAAERTFSENITSEVFMLERLDHIAQEVARRLEKSKVAGKTITLKIKYSDFSLQTRSRTIDYYVRSKDIILETAKDLLYQEEMKDSVRLLGISLSNLNTEDKSKAAPQKKAIDVQMKFEF
;
A
#
# COMPACT_ATOMS: atom_id res chain seq x y z
N MET A 1 28.27 -24.15 -46.38
CA MET A 1 27.01 -24.13 -45.62
C MET A 1 27.19 -23.21 -44.39
N ARG A 2 26.64 -22.01 -44.40
CA ARG A 2 26.61 -21.13 -43.24
C ARG A 2 25.38 -21.56 -42.40
N THR A 3 25.61 -22.11 -41.26
CA THR A 3 24.57 -22.38 -40.23
C THR A 3 24.03 -21.05 -39.75
N LEU A 4 22.76 -20.77 -40.06
CA LEU A 4 22.00 -19.67 -39.47
C LEU A 4 21.85 -19.99 -37.95
N GLN A 5 22.47 -19.16 -37.08
CA GLN A 5 22.14 -19.15 -35.66
C GLN A 5 20.68 -18.74 -35.50
N PRO A 6 19.91 -19.40 -34.63
CA PRO A 6 18.54 -19.00 -34.35
C PRO A 6 18.57 -17.58 -33.78
N MET A 7 17.80 -16.69 -34.39
CA MET A 7 17.50 -15.36 -33.82
C MET A 7 16.95 -15.58 -32.41
N SER A 8 17.57 -14.97 -31.42
CA SER A 8 17.03 -14.93 -30.06
C SER A 8 15.62 -14.35 -30.17
N GLU A 9 14.60 -15.15 -29.88
CA GLU A 9 13.23 -14.66 -29.72
C GLU A 9 13.25 -13.54 -28.67
N SER A 10 13.11 -12.31 -29.12
CA SER A 10 12.92 -11.18 -28.21
C SER A 10 11.61 -11.43 -27.47
N LEU A 11 11.67 -11.51 -26.14
CA LEU A 11 10.48 -11.66 -25.31
C LEU A 11 9.44 -10.60 -25.72
N PRO A 12 8.17 -10.96 -25.88
CA PRO A 12 7.14 -10.02 -26.30
C PRO A 12 7.06 -8.84 -25.34
N ILE A 13 6.95 -7.63 -25.90
CA ILE A 13 6.76 -6.41 -25.12
C ILE A 13 5.49 -6.57 -24.28
N ARG A 14 5.62 -6.48 -22.96
CA ARG A 14 4.49 -6.60 -22.05
C ARG A 14 3.52 -5.43 -22.19
N LYS A 15 2.24 -5.71 -21.96
CA LYS A 15 1.15 -4.73 -21.96
C LYS A 15 0.56 -4.66 -20.56
N ILE A 16 1.03 -3.69 -19.78
CA ILE A 16 0.65 -3.52 -18.39
C ILE A 16 -0.33 -2.35 -18.25
N ILE A 17 -1.45 -2.60 -17.59
CA ILE A 17 -2.42 -1.57 -17.21
C ILE A 17 -2.32 -1.40 -15.69
N HIS A 18 -2.23 -0.17 -15.20
CA HIS A 18 -2.49 0.18 -13.82
C HIS A 18 -3.85 0.89 -13.75
N VAL A 19 -4.77 0.33 -12.95
CA VAL A 19 -6.10 0.92 -12.71
C VAL A 19 -6.13 1.42 -11.28
N ASP A 20 -6.68 2.63 -11.08
CA ASP A 20 -6.76 3.30 -9.77
C ASP A 20 -8.08 4.07 -9.69
N MET A 21 -8.87 3.82 -8.65
CA MET A 21 -10.18 4.45 -8.48
C MET A 21 -10.01 5.92 -8.09
N ASP A 22 -10.86 6.77 -8.63
CA ASP A 22 -10.80 8.21 -8.39
C ASP A 22 -11.37 8.56 -7.01
N ALA A 23 -10.51 9.05 -6.10
CA ALA A 23 -10.86 9.45 -4.74
C ALA A 23 -11.70 8.38 -4.00
N PHE A 24 -11.30 7.11 -4.07
CA PHE A 24 -12.12 5.91 -3.82
C PHE A 24 -13.05 6.02 -2.63
N TYR A 25 -12.56 6.15 -1.40
CA TYR A 25 -13.43 6.18 -0.22
C TYR A 25 -14.39 7.38 -0.25
N ALA A 26 -13.92 8.55 -0.65
CA ALA A 26 -14.80 9.72 -0.75
C ALA A 26 -15.87 9.55 -1.82
N SER A 27 -15.51 8.93 -2.95
CA SER A 27 -16.49 8.64 -4.03
C SER A 27 -17.52 7.60 -3.63
N VAL A 28 -17.15 6.60 -2.81
CA VAL A 28 -18.12 5.63 -2.24
C VAL A 28 -19.07 6.33 -1.28
N GLU A 29 -18.58 7.21 -0.39
CA GLU A 29 -19.45 7.95 0.53
C GLU A 29 -20.43 8.90 -0.23
N GLN A 30 -19.97 9.55 -1.30
CA GLN A 30 -20.82 10.38 -2.16
C GLN A 30 -21.80 9.56 -3.01
N LEU A 31 -21.48 8.29 -3.32
CA LEU A 31 -22.39 7.36 -3.99
C LEU A 31 -23.52 6.94 -3.07
N ASP A 32 -23.17 6.51 -1.85
CA ASP A 32 -24.12 5.97 -0.87
C ASP A 32 -24.94 7.08 -0.19
N ASN A 33 -24.41 8.31 -0.08
CA ASN A 33 -25.13 9.47 0.44
C ASN A 33 -25.15 10.62 -0.59
N PRO A 34 -26.25 10.79 -1.35
CA PRO A 34 -26.38 11.84 -2.34
C PRO A 34 -26.21 13.28 -1.81
N ASP A 35 -26.50 13.51 -0.52
CA ASP A 35 -26.33 14.82 0.11
C ASP A 35 -24.86 15.29 0.20
N LEU A 36 -23.93 14.35 0.05
CA LEU A 36 -22.48 14.65 0.04
C LEU A 36 -21.95 14.98 -1.36
N ARG A 37 -22.75 14.78 -2.40
CA ARG A 37 -22.31 15.03 -3.78
C ARG A 37 -22.03 16.49 -4.02
N GLY A 38 -20.90 16.76 -4.69
CA GLY A 38 -20.44 18.13 -4.97
C GLY A 38 -19.89 18.89 -3.74
N LYS A 39 -19.92 18.29 -2.54
CA LYS A 39 -19.37 18.89 -1.33
C LYS A 39 -17.92 18.48 -1.07
N ALA A 40 -17.18 19.37 -0.44
CA ALA A 40 -15.83 19.06 0.04
C ALA A 40 -15.92 18.10 1.24
N ILE A 41 -15.56 16.84 1.03
CA ILE A 41 -15.56 15.83 2.09
C ILE A 41 -14.18 15.20 2.28
N ALA A 42 -13.89 14.80 3.52
CA ALA A 42 -12.74 14.00 3.89
C ALA A 42 -13.18 12.76 4.67
N VAL A 43 -12.78 11.59 4.22
CA VAL A 43 -13.04 10.35 4.93
C VAL A 43 -11.96 10.13 5.98
N GLY A 44 -12.35 9.93 7.25
CA GLY A 44 -11.45 9.93 8.40
C GLY A 44 -10.98 11.34 8.78
N GLY A 45 -10.10 11.45 9.74
CA GLY A 45 -9.48 12.74 10.11
C GLY A 45 -10.29 13.63 11.06
N GLY A 46 -11.52 13.24 11.47
CA GLY A 46 -12.41 14.09 12.26
C GLY A 46 -11.99 14.34 13.70
N GLY A 47 -11.06 13.57 14.28
CA GLY A 47 -10.54 13.76 15.64
C GLY A 47 -9.23 14.58 15.65
N ASP A 48 -8.81 15.03 16.84
CA ASP A 48 -7.62 15.90 17.02
C ASP A 48 -6.32 15.28 16.48
N ARG A 49 -6.17 13.97 16.57
CA ARG A 49 -5.04 13.21 16.01
C ARG A 49 -5.43 12.43 14.76
N GLY A 50 -6.61 12.71 14.22
CA GLY A 50 -7.13 12.04 13.03
C GLY A 50 -6.34 12.43 11.78
N VAL A 51 -6.26 11.47 10.84
CA VAL A 51 -5.59 11.63 9.55
C VAL A 51 -6.60 11.35 8.44
N VAL A 52 -6.64 12.21 7.42
CA VAL A 52 -7.47 12.05 6.24
C VAL A 52 -7.06 10.78 5.50
N SER A 53 -7.97 9.83 5.34
CA SER A 53 -7.77 8.60 4.54
C SER A 53 -7.97 8.87 3.06
N ALA A 54 -9.03 9.62 2.70
CA ALA A 54 -9.29 10.06 1.34
C ALA A 54 -9.99 11.42 1.34
N ALA A 55 -9.72 12.25 0.34
CA ALA A 55 -10.37 13.54 0.13
C ALA A 55 -11.09 13.58 -1.21
N SER A 56 -12.31 14.11 -1.27
CA SER A 56 -13.05 14.32 -2.51
C SER A 56 -12.33 15.31 -3.43
N TYR A 57 -12.65 15.32 -4.70
CA TYR A 57 -12.04 16.27 -5.66
C TYR A 57 -12.40 17.71 -5.29
N GLU A 58 -13.55 17.95 -4.73
CA GLU A 58 -13.97 19.26 -4.22
C GLU A 58 -13.05 19.70 -3.07
N ALA A 59 -12.76 18.82 -2.11
CA ALA A 59 -11.83 19.11 -1.01
C ALA A 59 -10.38 19.30 -1.50
N ARG A 60 -9.98 18.57 -2.54
CA ARG A 60 -8.64 18.70 -3.15
C ARG A 60 -8.39 20.07 -3.78
N LYS A 61 -9.45 20.79 -4.22
CA LYS A 61 -9.33 22.18 -4.72
C LYS A 61 -8.81 23.15 -3.66
N TYR A 62 -9.11 22.88 -2.38
CA TYR A 62 -8.61 23.63 -1.23
C TYR A 62 -7.24 23.13 -0.72
N GLY A 63 -6.64 22.16 -1.40
CA GLY A 63 -5.35 21.59 -0.99
C GLY A 63 -5.44 20.42 0.00
N VAL A 64 -6.64 19.97 0.38
CA VAL A 64 -6.81 18.79 1.27
C VAL A 64 -6.35 17.53 0.53
N ARG A 65 -5.56 16.68 1.20
CA ARG A 65 -4.99 15.45 0.64
C ARG A 65 -5.02 14.32 1.66
N SER A 66 -4.95 13.08 1.18
CA SER A 66 -4.70 11.89 2.01
C SER A 66 -3.41 12.05 2.82
N ALA A 67 -3.35 11.43 3.98
CA ALA A 67 -2.28 11.52 4.98
C ALA A 67 -2.13 12.89 5.68
N MET A 68 -2.94 13.89 5.36
CA MET A 68 -2.97 15.17 6.04
C MET A 68 -3.67 15.06 7.40
N SER A 69 -3.20 15.79 8.44
CA SER A 69 -3.93 15.85 9.70
C SER A 69 -5.29 16.51 9.53
N GLY A 70 -6.31 16.03 10.26
CA GLY A 70 -7.65 16.61 10.22
C GLY A 70 -7.68 18.09 10.61
N VAL A 71 -6.81 18.50 11.55
CA VAL A 71 -6.65 19.91 11.96
C VAL A 71 -6.18 20.77 10.78
N LEU A 72 -5.16 20.33 10.06
CA LEU A 72 -4.68 21.07 8.88
C LEU A 72 -5.71 21.07 7.76
N ALA A 73 -6.38 19.94 7.53
CA ALA A 73 -7.42 19.83 6.52
C ALA A 73 -8.57 20.82 6.77
N ARG A 74 -9.03 20.97 8.04
CA ARG A 74 -10.05 21.94 8.43
C ARG A 74 -9.56 23.37 8.27
N LYS A 75 -8.29 23.64 8.57
CA LYS A 75 -7.70 24.98 8.36
C LYS A 75 -7.69 25.39 6.88
N LEU A 76 -7.43 24.42 5.97
CA LEU A 76 -7.42 24.67 4.52
C LEU A 76 -8.83 24.77 3.92
N CYS A 77 -9.80 24.04 4.47
CA CYS A 77 -11.17 24.02 4.02
C CYS A 77 -12.10 24.08 5.25
N PRO A 78 -12.51 25.28 5.71
CA PRO A 78 -13.35 25.45 6.91
C PRO A 78 -14.68 24.67 6.84
N ASP A 79 -15.29 24.62 5.66
CA ASP A 79 -16.56 23.89 5.41
C ASP A 79 -16.37 22.40 5.10
N LEU A 80 -15.19 21.83 5.40
CA LEU A 80 -14.89 20.43 5.13
C LEU A 80 -15.73 19.51 6.00
N ILE A 81 -16.48 18.63 5.36
CA ILE A 81 -17.28 17.61 6.03
C ILE A 81 -16.41 16.37 6.27
N PHE A 82 -16.21 16.02 7.55
CA PHE A 82 -15.53 14.77 7.91
C PHE A 82 -16.53 13.61 7.97
N VAL A 83 -16.26 12.57 7.18
CA VAL A 83 -17.07 11.36 7.11
C VAL A 83 -16.35 10.21 7.79
N LYS A 84 -17.06 9.42 8.58
CA LYS A 84 -16.50 8.23 9.24
C LYS A 84 -16.19 7.15 8.20
N THR A 85 -15.07 6.43 8.39
CA THR A 85 -14.67 5.32 7.50
C THR A 85 -15.63 4.15 7.58
N ASN A 86 -16.02 3.59 6.44
CA ASN A 86 -16.83 2.37 6.31
C ASN A 86 -16.06 1.31 5.52
N PHE A 87 -15.07 0.67 6.19
CA PHE A 87 -14.20 -0.32 5.53
C PHE A 87 -14.95 -1.55 5.00
N GLU A 88 -16.07 -1.93 5.60
CA GLU A 88 -16.87 -3.05 5.12
C GLU A 88 -17.43 -2.75 3.72
N ARG A 89 -18.00 -1.57 3.55
CA ARG A 89 -18.50 -1.10 2.26
C ARG A 89 -17.40 -0.94 1.22
N TYR A 90 -16.24 -0.41 1.63
CA TYR A 90 -15.11 -0.29 0.70
C TYR A 90 -14.58 -1.65 0.23
N HIS A 91 -14.58 -2.65 1.10
CA HIS A 91 -14.22 -4.02 0.72
C HIS A 91 -15.23 -4.64 -0.24
N GLU A 92 -16.52 -4.39 -0.04
CA GLU A 92 -17.58 -4.86 -0.94
C GLU A 92 -17.41 -4.29 -2.35
N ILE A 93 -17.28 -2.97 -2.48
CA ILE A 93 -17.04 -2.31 -3.77
C ILE A 93 -15.71 -2.78 -4.39
N SER A 94 -14.66 -2.91 -3.62
CA SER A 94 -13.37 -3.45 -4.09
C SER A 94 -13.51 -4.85 -4.71
N LYS A 95 -14.35 -5.73 -4.15
CA LYS A 95 -14.63 -7.06 -4.74
C LYS A 95 -15.33 -6.93 -6.10
N GLN A 96 -16.27 -6.00 -6.23
CA GLN A 96 -16.96 -5.74 -7.50
C GLN A 96 -15.97 -5.24 -8.57
N ILE A 97 -15.09 -4.28 -8.22
CA ILE A 97 -14.05 -3.77 -9.11
C ILE A 97 -13.12 -4.90 -9.56
N ARG A 98 -12.63 -5.71 -8.63
CA ARG A 98 -11.74 -6.83 -8.95
C ARG A 98 -12.39 -7.87 -9.85
N SER A 99 -13.70 -8.12 -9.69
CA SER A 99 -14.41 -9.04 -10.59
C SER A 99 -14.41 -8.54 -12.03
N VAL A 100 -14.43 -7.23 -12.27
CA VAL A 100 -14.26 -6.65 -13.61
C VAL A 100 -12.87 -6.94 -14.18
N PHE A 101 -11.81 -6.82 -13.38
CA PHE A 101 -10.45 -7.11 -13.85
C PHE A 101 -10.31 -8.54 -14.38
N PHE A 102 -10.91 -9.50 -13.68
CA PHE A 102 -10.88 -10.92 -14.05
C PHE A 102 -11.68 -11.26 -15.32
N GLU A 103 -12.52 -10.35 -15.81
CA GLU A 103 -13.15 -10.50 -17.13
C GLU A 103 -12.11 -10.40 -18.26
N PHE A 104 -10.97 -9.70 -18.02
CA PHE A 104 -9.97 -9.39 -19.04
C PHE A 104 -8.67 -10.21 -18.91
N THR A 105 -8.24 -10.55 -17.70
CA THR A 105 -7.00 -11.31 -17.45
C THR A 105 -7.02 -11.98 -16.07
N ASP A 106 -6.28 -13.09 -15.92
CA ASP A 106 -6.02 -13.70 -14.60
C ASP A 106 -4.79 -13.10 -13.90
N LEU A 107 -3.96 -12.37 -14.65
CA LEU A 107 -2.76 -11.72 -14.12
C LEU A 107 -3.12 -10.36 -13.52
N VAL A 108 -3.70 -10.37 -12.32
CA VAL A 108 -4.12 -9.19 -11.56
C VAL A 108 -3.34 -9.14 -10.24
N GLU A 109 -2.57 -8.08 -10.02
CA GLU A 109 -1.84 -7.80 -8.77
C GLU A 109 -2.48 -6.64 -8.02
N PRO A 110 -3.31 -6.88 -7.00
CA PRO A 110 -3.88 -5.83 -6.17
C PRO A 110 -2.80 -5.18 -5.30
N LEU A 111 -2.76 -3.85 -5.30
CA LEU A 111 -1.89 -3.05 -4.43
C LEU A 111 -2.62 -2.58 -3.17
N SER A 112 -3.89 -2.22 -3.32
CA SER A 112 -4.79 -1.75 -2.27
C SER A 112 -6.22 -2.24 -2.49
N LEU A 113 -7.23 -1.59 -1.91
CA LEU A 113 -8.64 -1.85 -2.19
C LEU A 113 -9.09 -1.27 -3.52
N ASP A 114 -8.40 -0.25 -4.03
CA ASP A 114 -8.80 0.62 -5.12
C ASP A 114 -7.85 0.60 -6.31
N GLU A 115 -6.71 -0.06 -6.23
CA GLU A 115 -5.75 -0.10 -7.32
C GLU A 115 -5.17 -1.49 -7.57
N ALA A 116 -4.87 -1.77 -8.83
CA ALA A 116 -4.23 -3.01 -9.26
C ALA A 116 -3.41 -2.83 -10.55
N TYR A 117 -2.37 -3.66 -10.70
CA TYR A 117 -1.75 -3.93 -11.99
C TYR A 117 -2.43 -5.11 -12.67
N LEU A 118 -2.61 -4.99 -13.98
CA LEU A 118 -3.09 -6.05 -14.86
C LEU A 118 -2.07 -6.27 -15.97
N ASP A 119 -1.67 -7.51 -16.21
CA ASP A 119 -0.95 -7.88 -17.41
C ASP A 119 -1.96 -8.40 -18.45
N VAL A 120 -2.10 -7.66 -19.53
CA VAL A 120 -3.02 -7.98 -20.63
C VAL A 120 -2.27 -8.35 -21.92
N THR A 121 -1.01 -8.72 -21.81
CA THR A 121 -0.19 -9.18 -22.93
C THR A 121 -0.85 -10.37 -23.62
N ALA A 122 -1.29 -11.35 -22.84
CA ALA A 122 -2.21 -12.40 -23.22
C ALA A 122 -3.52 -12.19 -22.45
N ASN A 123 -4.58 -11.73 -23.12
CA ASN A 123 -5.84 -11.36 -22.48
C ASN A 123 -6.98 -12.27 -22.94
N LYS A 124 -8.07 -12.31 -22.14
CA LYS A 124 -9.22 -13.20 -22.36
C LYS A 124 -10.17 -12.76 -23.47
N VAL A 125 -10.07 -11.48 -23.88
CA VAL A 125 -11.02 -10.87 -24.84
C VAL A 125 -10.48 -10.79 -26.27
N GLY A 126 -9.27 -11.30 -26.49
CA GLY A 126 -8.65 -11.32 -27.84
C GLY A 126 -8.32 -9.93 -28.40
N MET A 127 -8.36 -8.88 -27.57
CA MET A 127 -8.09 -7.50 -28.00
C MET A 127 -6.59 -7.23 -27.96
N PRO A 128 -5.95 -6.89 -29.11
CA PRO A 128 -4.51 -6.63 -29.13
C PRO A 128 -4.12 -5.28 -28.48
N SER A 129 -5.04 -4.34 -28.34
CA SER A 129 -4.78 -3.00 -27.79
C SER A 129 -5.08 -2.92 -26.29
N ALA A 130 -4.04 -2.78 -25.48
CA ALA A 130 -4.19 -2.55 -24.03
C ALA A 130 -4.88 -1.22 -23.72
N THR A 131 -4.75 -0.21 -24.59
CA THR A 131 -5.45 1.08 -24.47
C THR A 131 -6.96 0.90 -24.58
N VAL A 132 -7.43 0.08 -25.52
CA VAL A 132 -8.85 -0.25 -25.69
C VAL A 132 -9.36 -1.07 -24.49
N ILE A 133 -8.57 -2.06 -24.04
CA ILE A 133 -8.91 -2.87 -22.84
C ILE A 133 -9.06 -1.95 -21.62
N ALA A 134 -8.17 -0.99 -21.40
CA ALA A 134 -8.26 -0.04 -20.30
C ALA A 134 -9.54 0.81 -20.37
N THR A 135 -9.96 1.22 -21.57
CA THR A 135 -11.24 1.92 -21.76
C THR A 135 -12.43 1.03 -21.36
N TRP A 136 -12.45 -0.22 -21.80
CA TRP A 136 -13.52 -1.17 -21.45
C TRP A 136 -13.56 -1.47 -19.95
N ILE A 137 -12.40 -1.68 -19.32
CA ILE A 137 -12.31 -1.88 -17.86
C ILE A 137 -12.93 -0.70 -17.12
N ARG A 138 -12.56 0.54 -17.46
CA ARG A 138 -13.08 1.76 -16.81
C ARG A 138 -14.58 1.90 -17.01
N GLN A 139 -15.08 1.62 -18.21
CA GLN A 139 -16.50 1.61 -18.51
C GLN A 139 -17.25 0.55 -17.70
N ARG A 140 -16.76 -0.69 -17.68
CA ARG A 140 -17.35 -1.79 -16.89
C ARG A 140 -17.38 -1.51 -15.39
N ILE A 141 -16.31 -0.87 -14.85
CA ILE A 141 -16.30 -0.42 -13.46
C ILE A 141 -17.43 0.60 -13.24
N LYS A 142 -17.56 1.58 -14.12
CA LYS A 142 -18.62 2.60 -14.03
C LYS A 142 -20.02 2.00 -14.09
N GLU A 143 -20.27 1.09 -15.01
CA GLU A 143 -21.54 0.38 -15.15
C GLU A 143 -21.89 -0.43 -13.89
N LYS A 144 -20.89 -1.14 -13.33
CA LYS A 144 -21.09 -2.05 -12.22
C LYS A 144 -21.18 -1.38 -10.85
N THR A 145 -20.44 -0.30 -10.65
CA THR A 145 -20.27 0.34 -9.33
C THR A 145 -20.77 1.78 -9.26
N GLY A 146 -21.04 2.42 -10.38
CA GLY A 146 -21.33 3.85 -10.44
C GLY A 146 -20.09 4.76 -10.24
N LEU A 147 -18.92 4.19 -9.95
CA LEU A 147 -17.69 4.94 -9.65
C LEU A 147 -16.79 5.11 -10.88
N ASN A 148 -15.92 6.10 -10.83
CA ASN A 148 -14.93 6.35 -11.89
C ASN A 148 -13.56 5.77 -11.50
N ALA A 149 -12.84 5.30 -12.51
CA ALA A 149 -11.44 4.88 -12.41
C ALA A 149 -10.59 5.59 -13.44
N SER A 150 -9.32 5.77 -13.12
CA SER A 150 -8.29 6.22 -14.06
C SER A 150 -7.33 5.09 -14.36
N ALA A 151 -6.71 5.10 -15.56
CA ALA A 151 -5.81 4.04 -15.98
C ALA A 151 -4.54 4.58 -16.62
N GLY A 152 -3.42 3.91 -16.36
CA GLY A 152 -2.17 4.10 -17.05
C GLY A 152 -1.75 2.82 -17.77
N ILE A 153 -1.27 2.95 -19.01
CA ILE A 153 -0.94 1.82 -19.87
C ILE A 153 0.51 1.98 -20.34
N SER A 154 1.34 0.96 -20.18
CA SER A 154 2.70 0.94 -20.69
C SER A 154 3.31 -0.48 -20.69
N ILE A 155 4.63 -0.54 -20.92
CA ILE A 155 5.40 -1.80 -21.01
C ILE A 155 5.77 -2.42 -19.66
N ASN A 156 5.64 -1.68 -18.56
CA ASN A 156 5.95 -2.16 -17.21
C ASN A 156 5.10 -1.47 -16.14
N LYS A 157 5.15 -2.02 -14.93
CA LYS A 157 4.32 -1.57 -13.79
C LYS A 157 4.64 -0.14 -13.37
N PHE A 158 5.91 0.26 -13.37
CA PHE A 158 6.32 1.58 -12.92
C PHE A 158 5.70 2.68 -13.82
N ILE A 159 5.90 2.56 -15.12
CA ILE A 159 5.42 3.57 -16.07
C ILE A 159 3.89 3.59 -16.10
N ALA A 160 3.24 2.41 -16.11
CA ALA A 160 1.79 2.31 -16.05
C ALA A 160 1.21 3.02 -14.82
N LYS A 161 1.85 2.85 -13.63
CA LYS A 161 1.40 3.53 -12.41
C LYS A 161 1.57 5.05 -12.47
N VAL A 162 2.70 5.53 -12.96
CA VAL A 162 2.91 6.98 -13.13
C VAL A 162 1.91 7.55 -14.14
N ALA A 163 1.69 6.85 -15.25
CA ALA A 163 0.77 7.27 -16.30
C ALA A 163 -0.69 7.37 -15.81
N SER A 164 -1.12 6.51 -14.87
CA SER A 164 -2.49 6.52 -14.34
C SER A 164 -2.86 7.81 -13.61
N ASP A 165 -1.87 8.55 -13.09
CA ASP A 165 -2.10 9.80 -12.35
C ASP A 165 -2.18 11.05 -13.24
N ILE A 166 -1.80 10.96 -14.53
CA ILE A 166 -1.65 12.12 -15.42
C ILE A 166 -3.00 12.75 -15.74
N ASN A 167 -3.96 11.92 -16.13
CA ASN A 167 -5.26 12.36 -16.61
C ASN A 167 -6.40 12.13 -15.60
N LYS A 168 -6.10 12.07 -14.29
CA LYS A 168 -7.12 12.00 -13.24
C LYS A 168 -7.92 13.32 -13.13
N PRO A 169 -9.22 13.26 -12.84
CA PRO A 169 -10.07 12.06 -12.70
C PRO A 169 -10.63 11.54 -14.02
N ASN A 170 -11.12 10.29 -13.99
CA ASN A 170 -11.85 9.62 -15.07
C ASN A 170 -11.10 9.68 -16.41
N GLY A 171 -9.78 9.50 -16.37
CA GLY A 171 -8.92 9.57 -17.53
C GLY A 171 -8.06 8.34 -17.72
N GLN A 172 -7.38 8.28 -18.85
CA GLN A 172 -6.31 7.31 -19.05
C GLN A 172 -5.15 7.92 -19.85
N LYS A 173 -3.97 7.39 -19.66
CA LYS A 173 -2.76 7.77 -20.42
C LYS A 173 -2.02 6.50 -20.82
N THR A 174 -1.76 6.38 -22.11
CA THR A 174 -0.86 5.36 -22.65
C THR A 174 0.51 5.98 -22.90
N ILE A 175 1.56 5.29 -22.49
CA ILE A 175 2.96 5.58 -22.83
C ILE A 175 3.46 4.38 -23.62
N PRO A 176 3.48 4.45 -24.96
CA PRO A 176 3.94 3.36 -25.82
C PRO A 176 5.47 3.20 -25.74
N PRO A 177 6.04 2.07 -26.18
CA PRO A 177 7.46 1.76 -26.00
C PRO A 177 8.41 2.86 -26.49
N GLU A 178 8.11 3.46 -27.61
CA GLU A 178 8.91 4.52 -28.27
C GLU A 178 8.92 5.84 -27.48
N GLU A 179 7.88 6.14 -26.69
CA GLU A 179 7.77 7.37 -25.90
C GLU A 179 8.33 7.22 -24.48
N VAL A 180 8.71 6.00 -24.06
CA VAL A 180 9.06 5.71 -22.66
C VAL A 180 10.21 6.56 -22.15
N ILE A 181 11.29 6.69 -22.94
CA ILE A 181 12.49 7.39 -22.49
C ILE A 181 12.22 8.89 -22.40
N ASP A 182 11.63 9.49 -23.41
CA ASP A 182 11.32 10.92 -23.42
C ASP A 182 10.35 11.29 -22.31
N PHE A 183 9.35 10.43 -22.06
CA PHE A 183 8.41 10.59 -20.96
C PHE A 183 9.12 10.58 -19.60
N LEU A 184 10.03 9.62 -19.38
CA LEU A 184 10.75 9.50 -18.11
C LEU A 184 11.74 10.65 -17.92
N GLU A 185 12.44 11.09 -18.94
CA GLU A 185 13.39 12.21 -18.88
C GLU A 185 12.70 13.53 -18.52
N ALA A 186 11.53 13.79 -19.09
CA ALA A 186 10.75 15.00 -18.81
C ALA A 186 10.03 14.97 -17.44
N LEU A 187 9.95 13.81 -16.79
CA LEU A 187 9.18 13.65 -15.56
C LEU A 187 9.89 14.30 -14.35
N ASP A 188 9.17 15.15 -13.60
CA ASP A 188 9.62 15.67 -12.30
C ASP A 188 9.90 14.50 -11.34
N ILE A 189 11.03 14.56 -10.64
CA ILE A 189 11.50 13.47 -9.77
C ILE A 189 10.52 13.13 -8.64
N ARG A 190 9.71 14.08 -8.19
CA ARG A 190 8.66 13.87 -7.17
C ARG A 190 7.52 12.99 -7.66
N LYS A 191 7.36 12.85 -8.99
CA LYS A 191 6.33 12.02 -9.62
C LYS A 191 6.79 10.58 -9.86
N PHE A 192 8.07 10.28 -9.62
CA PHE A 192 8.56 8.92 -9.68
C PHE A 192 7.96 8.09 -8.55
N TYR A 193 7.19 7.07 -8.90
CA TYR A 193 6.62 6.17 -7.89
C TYR A 193 7.71 5.56 -7.00
N GLY A 194 7.55 5.68 -5.68
CA GLY A 194 8.52 5.25 -4.69
C GLY A 194 9.51 6.33 -4.25
N ILE A 195 9.51 7.51 -4.87
CA ILE A 195 10.27 8.67 -4.41
C ILE A 195 9.35 9.54 -3.54
N GLY A 196 9.44 9.37 -2.23
CA GLY A 196 8.73 10.21 -1.27
C GLY A 196 9.42 11.55 -1.02
N LYS A 197 8.75 12.46 -0.29
CA LYS A 197 9.21 13.83 -0.02
C LYS A 197 10.68 13.88 0.45
N LYS A 198 11.07 13.08 1.44
CA LYS A 198 12.44 13.05 1.97
C LYS A 198 13.49 12.61 0.94
N THR A 199 13.14 11.65 0.10
CA THR A 199 14.03 11.18 -0.97
C THR A 199 14.16 12.24 -2.05
N ALA A 200 13.05 12.90 -2.43
CA ALA A 200 13.09 13.99 -3.40
C ALA A 200 13.91 15.19 -2.91
N GLU A 201 13.75 15.59 -1.64
CA GLU A 201 14.58 16.63 -1.00
C GLU A 201 16.07 16.28 -1.08
N LYS A 202 16.42 15.01 -0.78
CA LYS A 202 17.79 14.53 -0.91
C LYS A 202 18.26 14.56 -2.37
N MET A 203 17.43 14.16 -3.34
CA MET A 203 17.76 14.21 -4.76
C MET A 203 18.03 15.64 -5.25
N TYR A 204 17.25 16.61 -4.78
CA TYR A 204 17.49 18.03 -5.09
C TYR A 204 18.87 18.52 -4.62
N LEU A 205 19.32 18.10 -3.43
CA LEU A 205 20.68 18.43 -2.95
C LEU A 205 21.78 17.82 -3.84
N HIS A 206 21.48 16.76 -4.60
CA HIS A 206 22.36 16.16 -5.58
C HIS A 206 22.16 16.67 -7.01
N GLY A 207 21.38 17.75 -7.20
CA GLY A 207 21.09 18.33 -8.51
C GLY A 207 20.24 17.42 -9.39
N ILE A 208 19.35 16.62 -8.80
CA ILE A 208 18.45 15.71 -9.51
C ILE A 208 17.01 16.23 -9.33
N PHE A 209 16.47 16.92 -10.34
CA PHE A 209 15.13 17.51 -10.34
C PHE A 209 14.19 16.74 -11.27
N THR A 210 14.72 16.16 -12.34
CA THR A 210 13.98 15.46 -13.39
C THR A 210 14.53 14.05 -13.62
N GLY A 211 13.82 13.27 -14.43
CA GLY A 211 14.33 11.99 -14.90
C GLY A 211 15.60 12.13 -15.75
N LEU A 212 15.74 13.21 -16.53
CA LEU A 212 16.96 13.47 -17.29
C LEU A 212 18.17 13.64 -16.36
N ASP A 213 18.05 14.44 -15.29
CA ASP A 213 19.13 14.61 -14.32
C ASP A 213 19.48 13.29 -13.64
N LEU A 214 18.45 12.47 -13.31
CA LEU A 214 18.65 11.13 -12.74
C LEU A 214 19.36 10.20 -13.71
N LYS A 215 19.00 10.21 -14.99
CA LYS A 215 19.59 9.36 -16.04
C LYS A 215 21.07 9.69 -16.28
N GLN A 216 21.48 10.95 -16.10
CA GLN A 216 22.87 11.38 -16.24
C GLN A 216 23.79 10.84 -15.11
N LYS A 217 23.23 10.41 -13.98
CA LYS A 217 24.04 9.86 -12.87
C LYS A 217 24.43 8.41 -13.16
N SER A 218 25.66 8.04 -12.76
CA SER A 218 26.11 6.65 -12.87
C SER A 218 25.42 5.74 -11.85
N LYS A 219 25.35 4.44 -12.13
CA LYS A 219 24.81 3.44 -11.19
C LYS A 219 25.57 3.42 -9.88
N ALA A 220 26.92 3.56 -9.94
CA ALA A 220 27.77 3.62 -8.76
C ALA A 220 27.40 4.83 -7.88
N TYR A 221 27.30 6.03 -8.45
CA TYR A 221 26.89 7.25 -7.76
C TYR A 221 25.53 7.10 -7.06
N LEU A 222 24.53 6.61 -7.80
CA LEU A 222 23.19 6.44 -7.23
C LEU A 222 23.17 5.38 -6.12
N THR A 223 23.96 4.30 -6.26
CA THR A 223 24.04 3.25 -5.22
C THR A 223 24.74 3.76 -3.96
N GLU A 224 25.79 4.56 -4.10
CA GLU A 224 26.52 5.18 -3.00
C GLU A 224 25.58 6.09 -2.17
N HIS A 225 24.81 6.96 -2.83
CA HIS A 225 24.01 7.96 -2.14
C HIS A 225 22.62 7.49 -1.73
N PHE A 226 22.01 6.52 -2.44
CA PHE A 226 20.63 6.05 -2.22
C PHE A 226 20.53 4.55 -1.93
N GLY A 227 21.66 3.85 -1.77
CA GLY A 227 21.73 2.43 -1.44
C GLY A 227 21.06 1.55 -2.52
N LYS A 228 20.38 0.50 -2.10
CA LYS A 228 19.65 -0.42 -3.00
C LYS A 228 18.62 0.31 -3.88
N SER A 229 17.99 1.36 -3.35
CA SER A 229 17.05 2.17 -4.12
C SER A 229 17.72 2.93 -5.25
N GLY A 230 18.99 3.34 -5.09
CA GLY A 230 19.78 4.01 -6.14
C GLY A 230 19.98 3.13 -7.36
N ALA A 231 20.31 1.84 -7.16
CA ALA A 231 20.41 0.87 -8.25
C ALA A 231 19.06 0.71 -8.99
N TYR A 232 17.95 0.65 -8.24
CA TYR A 232 16.61 0.61 -8.80
C TYR A 232 16.29 1.88 -9.61
N TYR A 233 16.61 3.07 -9.09
CA TYR A 233 16.36 4.34 -9.79
C TYR A 233 17.14 4.44 -11.10
N TYR A 234 18.38 3.91 -11.12
CA TYR A 234 19.19 3.85 -12.33
C TYR A 234 18.52 3.05 -13.45
N ASP A 235 17.95 1.89 -13.10
CA ASP A 235 17.29 1.01 -14.06
C ASP A 235 15.93 1.60 -14.50
N ILE A 236 15.13 2.10 -13.56
CA ILE A 236 13.79 2.66 -13.81
C ILE A 236 13.81 3.84 -14.77
N VAL A 237 14.72 4.79 -14.60
CA VAL A 237 14.80 5.97 -15.47
C VAL A 237 15.20 5.63 -16.92
N ARG A 238 15.71 4.41 -17.12
CA ARG A 238 16.02 3.82 -18.44
C ARG A 238 14.90 2.93 -18.97
N GLY A 239 13.72 2.97 -18.35
CA GLY A 239 12.58 2.14 -18.72
C GLY A 239 12.71 0.67 -18.34
N ILE A 240 13.77 0.29 -17.62
CA ILE A 240 14.09 -1.11 -17.29
C ILE A 240 13.37 -1.52 -15.99
N GLN A 241 12.40 -2.41 -16.12
CA GLN A 241 11.74 -3.08 -14.99
C GLN A 241 11.26 -4.48 -15.39
N HIS A 242 11.88 -5.50 -14.82
CA HIS A 242 11.57 -6.90 -15.16
C HIS A 242 10.50 -7.53 -14.25
N SER A 243 10.03 -6.82 -13.20
CA SER A 243 9.06 -7.38 -12.27
C SER A 243 7.73 -7.71 -12.96
N GLU A 244 7.31 -8.96 -12.84
CA GLU A 244 6.04 -9.45 -13.37
C GLU A 244 4.85 -9.00 -12.51
N VAL A 245 3.64 -9.07 -13.07
CA VAL A 245 2.39 -8.96 -12.32
C VAL A 245 2.19 -10.26 -11.52
N LYS A 246 2.10 -10.14 -10.19
CA LYS A 246 2.03 -11.27 -9.26
C LYS A 246 0.65 -11.35 -8.61
N PRO A 247 -0.25 -12.22 -9.09
CA PRO A 247 -1.61 -12.35 -8.55
C PRO A 247 -1.64 -12.77 -7.09
N ASN A 248 -0.67 -13.59 -6.67
CA ASN A 248 -0.62 -14.17 -5.34
C ASN A 248 0.42 -13.48 -4.46
N ARG A 249 -0.04 -12.79 -3.44
CA ARG A 249 0.82 -12.20 -2.42
C ARG A 249 0.72 -12.99 -1.12
N ILE A 250 1.85 -13.53 -0.68
CA ILE A 250 1.95 -14.18 0.63
C ILE A 250 2.06 -13.09 1.71
N ARG A 251 1.17 -13.14 2.71
CA ARG A 251 1.22 -12.25 3.87
C ARG A 251 2.46 -12.56 4.73
N LYS A 252 3.28 -11.55 5.02
CA LYS A 252 4.49 -11.70 5.84
C LYS A 252 4.31 -11.32 7.30
N SER A 253 3.34 -10.46 7.60
CA SER A 253 3.03 -10.01 8.95
C SER A 253 1.56 -9.65 9.11
N LEU A 254 1.11 -9.60 10.38
CA LEU A 254 -0.20 -9.13 10.78
C LEU A 254 -0.03 -8.28 12.04
N ALA A 255 -0.64 -7.10 12.06
CA ALA A 255 -0.46 -6.14 13.15
C ALA A 255 -1.76 -5.40 13.49
N ALA A 256 -1.82 -4.88 14.72
CA ALA A 256 -2.73 -3.82 15.10
C ALA A 256 -1.98 -2.76 15.88
N GLU A 257 -2.34 -1.50 15.69
CA GLU A 257 -1.78 -0.37 16.44
C GLU A 257 -2.86 0.67 16.73
N ARG A 258 -2.66 1.44 17.80
CA ARG A 258 -3.57 2.52 18.20
C ARG A 258 -2.78 3.76 18.56
N THR A 259 -3.12 4.89 17.92
CA THR A 259 -2.75 6.22 18.38
C THR A 259 -3.77 6.67 19.41
N PHE A 260 -3.31 7.11 20.57
CA PHE A 260 -4.18 7.54 21.66
C PHE A 260 -4.62 8.98 21.49
N SER A 261 -5.75 9.37 22.08
CA SER A 261 -6.22 10.77 22.07
C SER A 261 -5.24 11.70 22.79
N GLU A 262 -4.64 11.20 23.89
CA GLU A 262 -3.61 11.88 24.66
C GLU A 262 -2.37 10.99 24.78
N ASN A 263 -1.22 11.56 25.11
CA ASN A 263 -0.03 10.77 25.38
C ASN A 263 -0.15 10.10 26.73
N ILE A 264 0.22 8.83 26.82
CA ILE A 264 0.11 8.01 28.03
C ILE A 264 1.46 7.98 28.76
N THR A 265 1.46 8.32 30.04
CA THR A 265 2.59 8.16 30.97
C THR A 265 2.34 7.04 31.97
N SER A 266 1.07 6.74 32.25
CA SER A 266 0.68 5.70 33.20
C SER A 266 0.89 4.31 32.61
N GLU A 267 1.65 3.50 33.32
CA GLU A 267 1.89 2.09 33.00
C GLU A 267 0.59 1.27 32.99
N VAL A 268 -0.28 1.50 33.95
CA VAL A 268 -1.58 0.81 34.04
C VAL A 268 -2.40 1.02 32.76
N PHE A 269 -2.46 2.26 32.28
CA PHE A 269 -3.15 2.54 31.02
C PHE A 269 -2.44 1.93 29.80
N MET A 270 -1.10 1.88 29.79
CA MET A 270 -0.37 1.20 28.70
C MET A 270 -0.71 -0.28 28.64
N LEU A 271 -0.76 -0.96 29.80
CA LEU A 271 -1.11 -2.38 29.89
C LEU A 271 -2.55 -2.65 29.42
N GLU A 272 -3.50 -1.81 29.83
CA GLU A 272 -4.89 -1.89 29.35
C GLU A 272 -4.97 -1.75 27.83
N ARG A 273 -4.24 -0.80 27.25
CA ARG A 273 -4.21 -0.61 25.80
C ARG A 273 -3.53 -1.76 25.06
N LEU A 274 -2.49 -2.34 25.64
CA LEU A 274 -1.84 -3.55 25.10
C LEU A 274 -2.79 -4.74 25.09
N ASP A 275 -3.61 -4.91 26.12
CA ASP A 275 -4.62 -5.97 26.18
C ASP A 275 -5.60 -5.87 25.00
N HIS A 276 -6.17 -4.68 24.78
CA HIS A 276 -7.06 -4.45 23.63
C HIS A 276 -6.38 -4.66 22.27
N ILE A 277 -5.11 -4.27 22.14
CA ILE A 277 -4.36 -4.46 20.90
C ILE A 277 -4.06 -5.95 20.68
N ALA A 278 -3.66 -6.68 21.73
CA ALA A 278 -3.40 -8.12 21.67
C ALA A 278 -4.67 -8.90 21.28
N GLN A 279 -5.82 -8.54 21.84
CA GLN A 279 -7.12 -9.11 21.47
C GLN A 279 -7.44 -8.90 19.99
N GLU A 280 -7.24 -7.69 19.49
CA GLU A 280 -7.48 -7.38 18.07
C GLU A 280 -6.53 -8.13 17.15
N VAL A 281 -5.25 -8.28 17.53
CA VAL A 281 -4.27 -9.06 16.77
C VAL A 281 -4.68 -10.53 16.75
N ALA A 282 -5.02 -11.13 17.90
CA ALA A 282 -5.46 -12.52 17.99
C ALA A 282 -6.71 -12.76 17.11
N ARG A 283 -7.72 -11.89 17.18
CA ARG A 283 -8.93 -11.94 16.34
C ARG A 283 -8.58 -11.89 14.85
N ARG A 284 -7.63 -11.05 14.44
CA ARG A 284 -7.19 -10.95 13.03
C ARG A 284 -6.43 -12.18 12.57
N LEU A 285 -5.58 -12.75 13.43
CA LEU A 285 -4.86 -13.99 13.15
C LEU A 285 -5.83 -15.15 12.94
N GLU A 286 -6.83 -15.28 13.79
CA GLU A 286 -7.87 -16.29 13.69
C GLU A 286 -8.69 -16.15 12.41
N LYS A 287 -9.20 -14.94 12.13
CA LYS A 287 -9.93 -14.64 10.88
C LYS A 287 -9.11 -14.96 9.63
N SER A 288 -7.79 -14.74 9.68
CA SER A 288 -6.88 -15.01 8.56
C SER A 288 -6.36 -16.45 8.55
N LYS A 289 -6.67 -17.26 9.56
CA LYS A 289 -6.20 -18.65 9.78
C LYS A 289 -4.67 -18.75 9.75
N VAL A 290 -3.98 -17.77 10.34
CA VAL A 290 -2.50 -17.72 10.41
C VAL A 290 -2.03 -17.60 11.85
N ALA A 291 -0.78 -18.01 12.10
CA ALA A 291 -0.06 -17.83 13.34
C ALA A 291 1.37 -17.39 13.04
N GLY A 292 2.03 -16.69 13.96
CA GLY A 292 3.38 -16.17 13.78
C GLY A 292 4.33 -16.56 14.88
N LYS A 293 5.64 -16.49 14.62
CA LYS A 293 6.68 -16.81 15.61
C LYS A 293 7.31 -15.59 16.24
N THR A 294 7.37 -14.47 15.53
CA THR A 294 8.01 -13.25 16.04
C THR A 294 6.96 -12.21 16.43
N ILE A 295 6.94 -11.88 17.70
CA ILE A 295 6.09 -10.83 18.28
C ILE A 295 6.95 -9.57 18.39
N THR A 296 6.44 -8.45 17.86
CA THR A 296 7.11 -7.15 17.90
C THR A 296 6.19 -6.13 18.57
N LEU A 297 6.66 -5.51 19.63
CA LEU A 297 6.07 -4.33 20.23
C LEU A 297 6.59 -3.08 19.53
N LYS A 298 5.68 -2.21 19.10
CA LYS A 298 5.97 -0.90 18.54
C LYS A 298 5.53 0.18 19.51
N ILE A 299 6.44 1.08 19.84
CA ILE A 299 6.21 2.21 20.72
C ILE A 299 6.53 3.49 19.94
N LYS A 300 5.60 4.41 19.89
CA LYS A 300 5.83 5.74 19.35
C LYS A 300 5.63 6.78 20.43
N TYR A 301 6.64 7.60 20.65
CA TYR A 301 6.67 8.62 21.70
C TYR A 301 6.02 9.94 21.25
N SER A 302 5.88 10.87 22.19
CA SER A 302 5.29 12.19 21.98
C SER A 302 6.02 13.02 20.93
N ASP A 303 7.34 12.92 20.84
CA ASP A 303 8.23 13.53 19.86
C ASP A 303 8.23 12.87 18.48
N PHE A 304 7.37 11.85 18.29
CA PHE A 304 7.29 11.01 17.10
C PHE A 304 8.46 10.05 16.89
N SER A 305 9.43 9.98 17.79
CA SER A 305 10.44 8.94 17.75
C SER A 305 9.80 7.55 17.89
N LEU A 306 10.42 6.56 17.24
CA LEU A 306 9.88 5.20 17.14
C LEU A 306 10.87 4.21 17.72
N GLN A 307 10.37 3.34 18.60
CA GLN A 307 11.10 2.18 19.11
C GLN A 307 10.35 0.89 18.80
N THR A 308 11.08 -0.16 18.43
CA THR A 308 10.53 -1.49 18.24
C THR A 308 11.36 -2.50 19.03
N ARG A 309 10.68 -3.42 19.72
CA ARG A 309 11.30 -4.51 20.48
C ARG A 309 10.67 -5.81 20.05
N SER A 310 11.46 -6.87 19.86
CA SER A 310 10.96 -8.12 19.26
C SER A 310 11.45 -9.33 20.02
N ARG A 311 10.61 -10.36 20.08
CA ARG A 311 10.95 -11.70 20.57
C ARG A 311 10.47 -12.74 19.58
N THR A 312 11.34 -13.69 19.24
CA THR A 312 10.97 -14.86 18.44
C THR A 312 10.81 -16.06 19.35
N ILE A 313 9.70 -16.80 19.16
CA ILE A 313 9.31 -17.98 19.90
C ILE A 313 9.46 -19.18 18.96
N ASP A 314 9.83 -20.35 19.48
CA ASP A 314 10.11 -21.54 18.65
C ASP A 314 8.87 -22.17 18.01
N TYR A 315 7.68 -21.84 18.52
CA TYR A 315 6.40 -22.33 18.01
C TYR A 315 5.53 -21.19 17.45
N TYR A 316 4.51 -21.54 16.68
CA TYR A 316 3.56 -20.58 16.12
C TYR A 316 2.51 -20.17 17.14
N VAL A 317 2.33 -18.86 17.31
CA VAL A 317 1.44 -18.23 18.28
C VAL A 317 0.29 -17.53 17.56
N ARG A 318 -0.92 -17.69 18.12
CA ARG A 318 -2.12 -16.90 17.78
C ARG A 318 -2.96 -16.55 19.03
N SER A 319 -2.64 -17.16 20.19
CA SER A 319 -3.32 -16.90 21.46
C SER A 319 -3.11 -15.46 21.91
N LYS A 320 -4.19 -14.80 22.35
CA LYS A 320 -4.16 -13.46 22.95
C LYS A 320 -3.20 -13.42 24.15
N ASP A 321 -3.28 -14.41 25.04
CA ASP A 321 -2.56 -14.39 26.31
C ASP A 321 -1.04 -14.43 26.09
N ILE A 322 -0.57 -15.31 25.22
CA ILE A 322 0.87 -15.40 24.88
C ILE A 322 1.35 -14.11 24.18
N ILE A 323 0.52 -13.54 23.30
CA ILE A 323 0.84 -12.27 22.63
C ILE A 323 0.94 -11.14 23.63
N LEU A 324 -0.01 -11.06 24.59
CA LEU A 324 -0.06 -10.03 25.60
C LEU A 324 1.12 -10.14 26.58
N GLU A 325 1.36 -11.33 27.14
CA GLU A 325 2.47 -11.55 28.07
C GLU A 325 3.82 -11.24 27.42
N THR A 326 4.03 -11.71 26.20
CA THR A 326 5.25 -11.34 25.44
C THR A 326 5.36 -9.83 25.20
N ALA A 327 4.26 -9.16 24.90
CA ALA A 327 4.26 -7.71 24.68
C ALA A 327 4.53 -6.93 25.98
N LYS A 328 4.06 -7.41 27.13
CA LYS A 328 4.38 -6.86 28.45
C LYS A 328 5.88 -7.02 28.76
N ASP A 329 6.43 -8.22 28.59
CA ASP A 329 7.86 -8.46 28.76
C ASP A 329 8.70 -7.52 27.89
N LEU A 330 8.28 -7.31 26.64
CA LEU A 330 8.94 -6.38 25.71
C LEU A 330 8.78 -4.92 26.15
N LEU A 331 7.67 -4.56 26.81
CA LEU A 331 7.46 -3.22 27.35
C LEU A 331 8.45 -2.92 28.48
N TYR A 332 8.70 -3.91 29.34
CA TYR A 332 9.57 -3.80 30.51
C TYR A 332 11.08 -3.99 30.23
N GLN A 333 11.47 -4.31 29.01
CA GLN A 333 12.90 -4.49 28.66
C GLN A 333 13.75 -3.23 28.88
N GLU A 334 13.15 -2.07 28.71
CA GLU A 334 13.82 -0.77 28.87
C GLU A 334 12.80 0.24 29.41
N GLU A 335 13.27 1.21 30.16
CA GLU A 335 12.44 2.34 30.61
C GLU A 335 11.88 3.14 29.45
N MET A 336 10.70 3.72 29.64
CA MET A 336 10.10 4.60 28.66
C MET A 336 10.87 5.92 28.58
N LYS A 337 11.24 6.32 27.37
CA LYS A 337 12.02 7.56 27.13
C LYS A 337 11.19 8.83 27.31
N ASP A 338 9.88 8.72 27.06
CA ASP A 338 8.92 9.83 27.10
C ASP A 338 7.50 9.26 27.12
N SER A 339 6.50 10.12 27.21
CA SER A 339 5.10 9.76 27.12
C SER A 339 4.77 9.08 25.78
N VAL A 340 3.92 8.08 25.83
CA VAL A 340 3.62 7.19 24.69
C VAL A 340 2.41 7.70 23.92
N ARG A 341 2.62 7.98 22.65
CA ARG A 341 1.60 8.43 21.70
C ARG A 341 0.85 7.27 21.04
N LEU A 342 1.56 6.16 20.74
CA LEU A 342 1.00 5.00 20.05
C LEU A 342 1.66 3.73 20.57
N LEU A 343 0.85 2.69 20.71
CA LEU A 343 1.31 1.32 20.87
C LEU A 343 0.80 0.44 19.73
N GLY A 344 1.59 -0.56 19.38
CA GLY A 344 1.24 -1.55 18.36
C GLY A 344 1.88 -2.91 18.64
N ILE A 345 1.19 -3.97 18.23
CA ILE A 345 1.71 -5.33 18.27
C ILE A 345 1.65 -5.90 16.86
N SER A 346 2.74 -6.53 16.43
CA SER A 346 2.86 -7.19 15.13
C SER A 346 3.37 -8.62 15.30
N LEU A 347 2.79 -9.55 14.55
CA LEU A 347 3.33 -10.90 14.37
C LEU A 347 3.90 -11.05 12.97
N SER A 348 5.11 -11.61 12.88
CA SER A 348 5.80 -11.96 11.64
C SER A 348 6.33 -13.41 11.71
N ASN A 349 7.06 -13.85 10.68
CA ASN A 349 7.41 -15.25 10.51
C ASN A 349 6.14 -16.13 10.57
N LEU A 350 5.18 -15.79 9.70
CA LEU A 350 3.88 -16.46 9.66
C LEU A 350 4.00 -17.86 9.04
N ASN A 351 3.13 -18.77 9.45
CA ASN A 351 3.04 -20.13 8.90
C ASN A 351 2.55 -20.20 7.44
N THR A 352 2.39 -19.04 6.79
CA THR A 352 2.06 -18.91 5.36
C THR A 352 3.28 -18.99 4.45
N GLU A 353 4.50 -18.81 4.98
CA GLU A 353 5.72 -18.69 4.17
C GLU A 353 6.24 -20.07 3.69
N ASP A 354 5.73 -21.17 4.20
CA ASP A 354 6.30 -22.52 4.02
C ASP A 354 5.42 -23.54 3.27
N LYS A 355 4.50 -23.10 2.42
CA LYS A 355 3.79 -24.06 1.53
C LYS A 355 4.68 -24.63 0.41
N SER A 356 5.87 -24.07 0.19
CA SER A 356 6.85 -24.58 -0.80
C SER A 356 7.93 -25.50 -0.21
N LYS A 357 8.02 -25.59 1.13
CA LYS A 357 8.91 -26.50 1.85
C LYS A 357 8.05 -27.35 2.78
N ALA A 358 7.41 -28.37 2.23
CA ALA A 358 6.61 -29.32 2.99
C ALA A 358 7.49 -30.15 3.93
N ALA A 359 7.76 -29.62 5.13
CA ALA A 359 8.08 -30.42 6.29
C ALA A 359 6.77 -30.69 7.08
N PRO A 360 6.60 -31.82 7.75
CA PRO A 360 5.34 -32.21 8.37
C PRO A 360 4.89 -31.17 9.41
N GLN A 361 3.66 -30.70 9.26
CA GLN A 361 3.03 -29.73 10.16
C GLN A 361 3.00 -30.29 11.59
N LYS A 362 3.81 -29.75 12.48
CA LYS A 362 3.53 -29.85 13.92
C LYS A 362 2.25 -29.06 14.20
N LYS A 363 1.20 -29.77 14.66
CA LYS A 363 -0.07 -29.17 15.07
C LYS A 363 0.21 -28.03 16.05
N ALA A 364 -0.49 -26.91 15.90
CA ALA A 364 -0.49 -25.86 16.93
C ALA A 364 -0.96 -26.49 18.25
N ILE A 365 -0.13 -26.38 19.26
CA ILE A 365 -0.48 -26.85 20.59
C ILE A 365 -1.20 -25.70 21.27
N ASP A 366 -2.51 -25.83 21.46
CA ASP A 366 -3.26 -24.96 22.41
C ASP A 366 -2.88 -25.43 23.81
N VAL A 367 -1.91 -24.76 24.42
CA VAL A 367 -1.57 -24.99 25.82
C VAL A 367 -2.58 -24.21 26.67
N GLN A 368 -3.64 -24.88 27.06
CA GLN A 368 -4.51 -24.40 28.13
C GLN A 368 -3.79 -24.72 29.45
N MET A 369 -3.15 -23.72 30.05
CA MET A 369 -2.60 -23.89 31.42
C MET A 369 -3.77 -23.96 32.39
N LYS A 370 -4.09 -25.14 32.87
CA LYS A 370 -4.89 -25.35 34.10
C LYS A 370 -3.93 -25.20 35.27
N PHE A 371 -4.19 -24.20 36.11
CA PHE A 371 -3.65 -24.19 37.46
C PHE A 371 -4.52 -25.13 38.31
N GLU A 372 -3.95 -26.20 38.80
CA GLU A 372 -4.52 -26.95 39.92
C GLU A 372 -4.02 -26.29 41.20
N PHE A 373 -4.99 -25.95 42.10
CA PHE A 373 -4.72 -25.51 43.47
C PHE A 373 -4.46 -26.69 44.39
#